data_94eb8dc810cf9416762adee29854bc08
#
_entry.id   94eb8dc810cf9416762adee29854bc08
#
_cell.length_a   1.000
_cell.length_b   1.000
_cell.length_c   1.000
_cell.angle_alpha   90.00
_cell.angle_beta   90.00
_cell.angle_gamma   90.00
#
_symmetry.space_group_name_H-M   'P 1'
#
loop_
_entity.id
_entity.type
_entity.pdbx_description
1 polymer ?
#
loop_
_entity_poly.entity_id
_entity_poly.type
_entity_poly.pdbx_seq_one_letter_code
_entity_poly.pdbx_strand_id
1 'polypeptide(L)'
;SQIYGFIRSAMRENYFYWGEFRSDDFASGASTAATQQRVIDNQLTTDLNCTKWTALYQVINQANLCIKYLPGVDMPSVSDRNDLLGQAYGMRALAYLYAVRVWGDVPLFTEPNEEYSQEIYRERTDMNYILREVVLEDAKKAESLIDRTKNKERKRISVYGAWAIMADTYMWLKEYSLADQTIEKMKNDASFMALETDISTWKKMFAEELN
;
A
#
# COMPACT_ATOMS: atom_id res chain seq x y z
N SER A 1 4.45 11.12 10.03
CA SER A 1 5.29 11.38 8.87
C SER A 1 4.43 11.68 7.64
N GLN A 2 4.90 12.52 6.74
CA GLN A 2 4.15 13.01 5.57
C GLN A 2 3.69 11.87 4.64
N ILE A 3 4.50 10.81 4.51
CA ILE A 3 4.18 9.64 3.68
C ILE A 3 2.85 8.96 4.07
N TYR A 4 2.58 8.87 5.39
CA TYR A 4 1.29 8.32 5.89
C TYR A 4 0.12 9.26 5.63
N GLY A 5 0.35 10.56 5.59
CA GLY A 5 -0.65 11.53 5.16
C GLY A 5 -1.02 11.35 3.69
N PHE A 6 -0.04 11.18 2.83
CA PHE A 6 -0.26 10.95 1.40
C PHE A 6 -0.98 9.64 1.12
N ILE A 7 -0.56 8.51 1.73
CA ILE A 7 -1.24 7.23 1.50
C ILE A 7 -2.69 7.26 2.00
N ARG A 8 -2.94 7.88 3.17
CA ARG A 8 -4.30 8.05 3.67
C ARG A 8 -5.16 8.90 2.72
N SER A 9 -4.61 9.97 2.17
CA SER A 9 -5.30 10.79 1.17
C SER A 9 -5.57 10.02 -0.13
N ALA A 10 -4.59 9.23 -0.58
CA ALA A 10 -4.72 8.42 -1.80
C ALA A 10 -5.78 7.33 -1.67
N MET A 11 -5.87 6.70 -0.50
CA MET A 11 -6.71 5.51 -0.29
C MET A 11 -8.13 5.82 0.22
N ARG A 12 -8.35 6.96 0.86
CA ARG A 12 -9.57 7.29 1.65
C ARG A 12 -10.88 6.83 0.98
N GLU A 13 -11.22 7.44 -0.15
CA GLU A 13 -12.43 7.10 -0.91
C GLU A 13 -12.11 6.16 -2.07
N ASN A 14 -10.92 6.29 -2.64
CA ASN A 14 -10.52 5.53 -3.80
C ASN A 14 -10.44 4.03 -3.52
N TYR A 15 -10.17 3.62 -2.28
CA TYR A 15 -10.20 2.21 -1.91
C TYR A 15 -11.54 1.55 -2.27
N PHE A 16 -12.65 2.23 -1.95
CA PHE A 16 -13.99 1.77 -2.32
C PHE A 16 -14.25 1.91 -3.82
N TYR A 17 -13.79 3.01 -4.44
CA TYR A 17 -14.00 3.24 -5.87
C TYR A 17 -13.22 2.26 -6.76
N TRP A 18 -12.05 1.84 -6.35
CA TRP A 18 -11.24 0.88 -7.09
C TRP A 18 -11.71 -0.56 -6.92
N GLY A 19 -12.41 -0.87 -5.86
CA GLY A 19 -12.90 -2.20 -5.51
C GLY A 19 -14.42 -2.27 -5.48
N GLU A 20 -14.98 -2.09 -4.31
CA GLU A 20 -16.36 -2.44 -3.96
C GLU A 20 -17.44 -1.75 -4.82
N PHE A 21 -17.28 -0.46 -5.11
CA PHE A 21 -18.29 0.30 -5.88
C PHE A 21 -18.43 -0.16 -7.34
N ARG A 22 -17.46 -0.92 -7.84
CA ARG A 22 -17.49 -1.48 -9.20
C ARG A 22 -17.91 -2.95 -9.22
N SER A 23 -18.21 -3.49 -8.05
CA SER A 23 -18.80 -4.82 -7.93
C SER A 23 -20.33 -4.75 -8.06
N ASP A 24 -20.97 -5.89 -8.23
CA ASP A 24 -22.43 -6.01 -8.28
C ASP A 24 -23.08 -5.89 -6.89
N ASP A 25 -22.29 -5.74 -5.82
CA ASP A 25 -22.79 -5.63 -4.44
C ASP A 25 -23.33 -4.24 -4.09
N PHE A 26 -23.03 -3.23 -4.91
CA PHE A 26 -23.47 -1.85 -4.70
C PHE A 26 -24.44 -1.38 -5.79
N ALA A 27 -25.55 -0.83 -5.34
CA ALA A 27 -26.54 -0.18 -6.20
C ALA A 27 -26.72 1.28 -5.78
N SER A 28 -27.12 2.12 -6.73
CA SER A 28 -27.42 3.52 -6.49
C SER A 28 -28.70 3.69 -5.67
N GLY A 29 -28.67 4.57 -4.70
CA GLY A 29 -29.83 5.03 -3.94
C GLY A 29 -30.17 6.49 -4.24
N ALA A 30 -31.28 6.97 -3.69
CA ALA A 30 -31.76 8.35 -3.91
C ALA A 30 -30.77 9.45 -3.50
N SER A 31 -29.81 9.14 -2.60
CA SER A 31 -28.79 10.08 -2.11
C SER A 31 -27.41 9.83 -2.70
N THR A 32 -27.27 8.97 -3.71
CA THR A 32 -25.98 8.68 -4.34
C THR A 32 -25.49 9.91 -5.11
N ALA A 33 -24.28 10.38 -4.78
CA ALA A 33 -23.69 11.51 -5.51
C ALA A 33 -23.39 11.12 -6.97
N ALA A 34 -23.49 12.08 -7.89
CA ALA A 34 -23.29 11.84 -9.32
C ALA A 34 -21.93 11.18 -9.65
N THR A 35 -20.86 11.54 -8.92
CA THR A 35 -19.54 10.92 -9.07
C THR A 35 -19.57 9.43 -8.67
N GLN A 36 -20.23 9.10 -7.57
CA GLN A 36 -20.36 7.72 -7.09
C GLN A 36 -21.19 6.89 -8.08
N GLN A 37 -22.30 7.47 -8.57
CA GLN A 37 -23.13 6.84 -9.60
C GLN A 37 -22.30 6.45 -10.82
N ARG A 38 -21.47 7.37 -11.34
CA ARG A 38 -20.62 7.10 -12.51
C ARG A 38 -19.63 5.96 -12.26
N VAL A 39 -19.10 5.82 -11.01
CA VAL A 39 -18.23 4.72 -10.65
C VAL A 39 -18.98 3.39 -10.59
N ILE A 40 -20.16 3.37 -9.97
CA ILE A 40 -21.04 2.19 -9.90
C ILE A 40 -21.42 1.72 -11.31
N ASP A 41 -21.77 2.65 -12.18
CA ASP A 41 -22.16 2.35 -13.57
C ASP A 41 -20.96 2.08 -14.49
N ASN A 42 -19.72 2.03 -13.97
CA ASN A 42 -18.48 1.91 -14.73
C ASN A 42 -18.32 2.98 -15.84
N GLN A 43 -18.89 4.17 -15.66
CA GLN A 43 -18.75 5.32 -16.54
C GLN A 43 -17.55 6.17 -16.15
N LEU A 44 -16.35 5.56 -16.21
CA LEU A 44 -15.11 6.19 -15.77
C LEU A 44 -14.57 7.13 -16.83
N THR A 45 -14.22 8.35 -16.43
CA THR A 45 -13.59 9.38 -17.28
C THR A 45 -12.43 10.02 -16.53
N THR A 46 -11.53 10.68 -17.26
CA THR A 46 -10.28 11.24 -16.73
C THR A 46 -10.45 12.42 -15.75
N ASP A 47 -11.63 12.99 -15.65
CA ASP A 47 -11.98 14.03 -14.68
C ASP A 47 -12.20 13.50 -13.26
N LEU A 48 -12.57 12.23 -13.12
CA LEU A 48 -12.78 11.59 -11.83
C LEU A 48 -11.45 11.43 -11.05
N ASN A 49 -11.47 11.75 -9.75
CA ASN A 49 -10.28 11.62 -8.91
C ASN A 49 -9.79 10.16 -8.79
N CYS A 50 -10.70 9.20 -8.77
CA CYS A 50 -10.36 7.78 -8.69
C CYS A 50 -9.64 7.24 -9.95
N THR A 51 -9.66 7.97 -11.07
CA THR A 51 -8.93 7.59 -12.29
C THR A 51 -7.53 8.21 -12.37
N LYS A 52 -7.16 9.05 -11.39
CA LYS A 52 -5.86 9.73 -11.33
C LYS A 52 -4.91 9.01 -10.39
N TRP A 53 -3.74 8.69 -10.86
CA TRP A 53 -2.67 8.06 -10.05
C TRP A 53 -1.81 9.04 -9.25
N THR A 54 -2.03 10.36 -9.41
CA THR A 54 -1.21 11.43 -8.80
C THR A 54 -0.95 11.20 -7.31
N ALA A 55 -1.99 10.85 -6.54
CA ALA A 55 -1.86 10.67 -5.10
C ALA A 55 -0.95 9.49 -4.73
N LEU A 56 -0.98 8.37 -5.48
CA LEU A 56 -0.06 7.24 -5.28
C LEU A 56 1.37 7.62 -5.64
N TYR A 57 1.56 8.38 -6.72
CA TYR A 57 2.90 8.85 -7.11
C TYR A 57 3.49 9.89 -6.13
N GLN A 58 2.68 10.62 -5.40
CA GLN A 58 3.15 11.43 -4.27
C GLN A 58 3.70 10.54 -3.13
N VAL A 59 3.05 9.41 -2.84
CA VAL A 59 3.59 8.42 -1.88
C VAL A 59 4.92 7.85 -2.38
N ILE A 60 4.97 7.44 -3.66
CA ILE A 60 6.17 6.88 -4.28
C ILE A 60 7.34 7.87 -4.23
N ASN A 61 7.11 9.12 -4.62
CA ASN A 61 8.17 10.14 -4.58
C ASN A 61 8.65 10.43 -3.16
N GLN A 62 7.74 10.52 -2.20
CA GLN A 62 8.11 10.71 -0.80
C GLN A 62 8.88 9.50 -0.24
N ALA A 63 8.53 8.28 -0.65
CA ALA A 63 9.28 7.09 -0.28
C ALA A 63 10.68 7.10 -0.90
N ASN A 64 10.80 7.46 -2.18
CA ASN A 64 12.08 7.59 -2.86
C ASN A 64 13.00 8.61 -2.17
N LEU A 65 12.46 9.79 -1.77
CA LEU A 65 13.20 10.78 -0.97
C LEU A 65 13.73 10.17 0.35
N CYS A 66 12.88 9.45 1.08
CA CYS A 66 13.28 8.79 2.32
C CYS A 66 14.38 7.74 2.05
N ILE A 67 14.21 6.90 1.04
CA ILE A 67 15.17 5.84 0.68
C ILE A 67 16.52 6.44 0.29
N LYS A 68 16.52 7.55 -0.44
CA LYS A 68 17.75 8.23 -0.89
C LYS A 68 18.49 8.89 0.26
N TYR A 69 17.79 9.61 1.14
CA TYR A 69 18.44 10.50 2.09
C TYR A 69 18.60 9.92 3.51
N LEU A 70 17.68 9.07 3.99
CA LEU A 70 17.78 8.52 5.36
C LEU A 70 19.09 7.81 5.66
N PRO A 71 19.73 7.08 4.73
CA PRO A 71 21.03 6.43 5.01
C PRO A 71 22.13 7.41 5.40
N GLY A 72 22.09 8.64 4.90
CA GLY A 72 23.07 9.70 5.21
C GLY A 72 22.71 10.60 6.38
N VAL A 73 21.54 10.41 6.98
CA VAL A 73 21.12 11.23 8.13
C VAL A 73 21.78 10.73 9.41
N ASP A 74 22.43 11.63 10.13
CA ASP A 74 22.93 11.35 11.48
C ASP A 74 21.74 11.26 12.46
N MET A 75 21.49 10.06 12.97
CA MET A 75 20.43 9.79 13.93
C MET A 75 21.00 9.12 15.17
N PRO A 76 20.47 9.47 16.35
CA PRO A 76 20.96 8.90 17.63
C PRO A 76 20.84 7.37 17.68
N SER A 77 19.91 6.79 16.91
CA SER A 77 19.65 5.35 16.87
C SER A 77 19.66 4.84 15.42
N VAL A 78 20.57 3.91 15.15
CA VAL A 78 20.61 3.17 13.88
C VAL A 78 19.33 2.35 13.68
N SER A 79 18.76 1.78 14.76
CA SER A 79 17.51 1.04 14.72
C SER A 79 16.34 1.94 14.33
N ASP A 80 16.28 3.19 14.81
CA ASP A 80 15.24 4.14 14.41
C ASP A 80 15.34 4.52 12.93
N ARG A 81 16.56 4.76 12.46
CA ARG A 81 16.80 5.03 11.04
C ARG A 81 16.39 3.85 10.16
N ASN A 82 16.76 2.64 10.54
CA ASN A 82 16.42 1.44 9.80
C ASN A 82 14.90 1.20 9.78
N ASP A 83 14.22 1.40 10.90
CA ASP A 83 12.76 1.30 10.98
C ASP A 83 12.07 2.29 10.04
N LEU A 84 12.52 3.56 10.04
CA LEU A 84 11.98 4.56 9.11
C LEU A 84 12.24 4.20 7.64
N LEU A 85 13.41 3.67 7.35
CA LEU A 85 13.77 3.21 6.01
C LEU A 85 12.92 2.01 5.58
N GLY A 86 12.71 1.04 6.46
CA GLY A 86 11.84 -0.10 6.24
C GLY A 86 10.39 0.33 5.98
N GLN A 87 9.89 1.33 6.71
CA GLN A 87 8.58 1.91 6.47
C GLN A 87 8.49 2.61 5.11
N ALA A 88 9.55 3.29 4.65
CA ALA A 88 9.58 3.92 3.33
C ALA A 88 9.50 2.87 2.21
N TYR A 89 10.29 1.79 2.31
CA TYR A 89 10.21 0.66 1.38
C TYR A 89 8.80 0.04 1.37
N GLY A 90 8.25 -0.27 2.52
CA GLY A 90 6.91 -0.87 2.60
C GLY A 90 5.82 0.03 2.02
N MET A 91 5.91 1.35 2.19
CA MET A 91 4.98 2.30 1.60
C MET A 91 5.12 2.41 0.10
N ARG A 92 6.34 2.33 -0.45
CA ARG A 92 6.55 2.31 -1.90
C ARG A 92 6.00 1.02 -2.51
N ALA A 93 6.24 -0.12 -1.86
CA ALA A 93 5.67 -1.40 -2.26
C ALA A 93 4.14 -1.35 -2.30
N LEU A 94 3.50 -0.85 -1.25
CA LEU A 94 2.05 -0.72 -1.18
C LEU A 94 1.50 0.20 -2.28
N ALA A 95 2.13 1.34 -2.51
CA ALA A 95 1.69 2.30 -3.52
C ALA A 95 1.79 1.71 -4.94
N TYR A 96 2.88 1.00 -5.26
CA TYR A 96 3.00 0.32 -6.56
C TYR A 96 2.05 -0.86 -6.69
N LEU A 97 1.83 -1.65 -5.65
CA LEU A 97 0.86 -2.74 -5.65
C LEU A 97 -0.54 -2.23 -6.04
N TYR A 98 -0.98 -1.12 -5.45
CA TYR A 98 -2.26 -0.51 -5.82
C TYR A 98 -2.23 0.13 -7.21
N ALA A 99 -1.12 0.76 -7.60
CA ALA A 99 -1.01 1.36 -8.93
C ALA A 99 -1.17 0.32 -10.04
N VAL A 100 -0.47 -0.81 -9.94
CA VAL A 100 -0.57 -1.88 -10.96
C VAL A 100 -1.92 -2.59 -10.93
N ARG A 101 -2.55 -2.72 -9.76
CA ARG A 101 -3.90 -3.30 -9.66
C ARG A 101 -4.96 -2.48 -10.39
N VAL A 102 -4.85 -1.17 -10.32
CA VAL A 102 -5.89 -0.26 -10.85
C VAL A 102 -5.64 0.04 -12.32
N TRP A 103 -4.38 0.21 -12.74
CA TRP A 103 -4.04 0.68 -14.09
C TRP A 103 -3.22 -0.30 -14.94
N GLY A 104 -2.85 -1.47 -14.40
CA GLY A 104 -1.96 -2.39 -15.10
C GLY A 104 -0.53 -1.82 -15.17
N ASP A 105 0.03 -1.75 -16.38
CA ASP A 105 1.33 -1.14 -16.58
C ASP A 105 1.32 0.35 -16.21
N VAL A 106 2.32 0.77 -15.45
CA VAL A 106 2.45 2.16 -14.97
C VAL A 106 3.89 2.65 -15.07
N PRO A 107 4.13 3.98 -15.12
CA PRO A 107 5.50 4.51 -15.11
C PRO A 107 6.26 4.13 -13.84
N LEU A 108 7.51 3.68 -13.98
CA LEU A 108 8.35 3.30 -12.86
C LEU A 108 9.33 4.42 -12.47
N PHE A 109 9.25 4.85 -11.21
CA PHE A 109 10.17 5.78 -10.58
C PHE A 109 10.74 5.17 -9.31
N THR A 110 12.03 4.84 -9.31
CA THR A 110 12.77 4.32 -8.14
C THR A 110 13.65 5.38 -7.50
N GLU A 111 13.84 6.51 -8.19
CA GLU A 111 14.54 7.70 -7.70
C GLU A 111 13.55 8.85 -7.50
N PRO A 112 13.81 9.75 -6.53
CA PRO A 112 12.95 10.88 -6.30
C PRO A 112 13.02 11.89 -7.45
N ASN A 113 11.88 12.50 -7.74
CA ASN A 113 11.81 13.69 -8.57
C ASN A 113 11.94 14.92 -7.66
N GLU A 114 13.05 15.64 -7.76
CA GLU A 114 13.42 16.74 -6.87
C GLU A 114 13.45 18.09 -7.57
N GLU A 115 13.61 18.11 -8.89
CA GLU A 115 13.77 19.33 -9.65
C GLU A 115 12.66 19.50 -10.70
N TYR A 116 12.24 20.73 -10.90
CA TYR A 116 11.26 21.10 -11.93
C TYR A 116 11.72 20.78 -13.36
N SER A 117 13.04 20.71 -13.57
CA SER A 117 13.67 20.40 -14.85
C SER A 117 13.78 18.92 -15.14
N GLN A 118 13.51 18.04 -14.17
CA GLN A 118 13.58 16.60 -14.40
C GLN A 118 12.48 16.15 -15.34
N GLU A 119 12.86 15.30 -16.29
CA GLU A 119 11.89 14.66 -17.14
C GLU A 119 11.00 13.72 -16.36
N ILE A 120 9.72 14.08 -16.27
CA ILE A 120 8.70 13.30 -15.54
C ILE A 120 7.95 12.34 -16.46
N TYR A 121 8.15 12.44 -17.78
CA TYR A 121 7.52 11.55 -18.74
C TYR A 121 8.33 10.26 -18.85
N ARG A 122 7.68 9.16 -18.51
CA ARG A 122 8.23 7.81 -18.68
C ARG A 122 7.18 6.92 -19.30
N GLU A 123 7.63 6.01 -20.14
CA GLU A 123 6.79 4.93 -20.64
C GLU A 123 6.30 4.06 -19.47
N ARG A 124 5.21 3.36 -19.71
CA ARG A 124 4.69 2.39 -18.75
C ARG A 124 5.62 1.18 -18.71
N THR A 125 5.89 0.70 -17.53
CA THR A 125 6.66 -0.51 -17.26
C THR A 125 5.68 -1.66 -17.01
N ASP A 126 6.00 -2.84 -17.50
CA ASP A 126 5.22 -4.07 -17.33
C ASP A 126 4.88 -4.31 -15.85
N MET A 127 3.62 -4.60 -15.56
CA MET A 127 3.13 -4.78 -14.20
C MET A 127 3.80 -5.96 -13.48
N ASN A 128 4.11 -7.05 -14.18
CA ASN A 128 4.74 -8.20 -13.54
C ASN A 128 6.19 -7.88 -13.17
N TYR A 129 6.88 -7.08 -14.00
CA TYR A 129 8.20 -6.56 -13.64
C TYR A 129 8.12 -5.72 -12.37
N ILE A 130 7.18 -4.76 -12.29
CA ILE A 130 7.00 -3.92 -11.10
C ILE A 130 6.68 -4.77 -9.87
N LEU A 131 5.81 -5.76 -9.99
CA LEU A 131 5.46 -6.66 -8.89
C LEU A 131 6.67 -7.46 -8.39
N ARG A 132 7.49 -8.00 -9.30
CA ARG A 132 8.65 -8.84 -8.94
C ARG A 132 9.83 -8.02 -8.43
N GLU A 133 10.24 -7.04 -9.21
CA GLU A 133 11.51 -6.34 -9.02
C GLU A 133 11.41 -5.13 -8.09
N VAL A 134 10.18 -4.65 -7.85
CA VAL A 134 9.98 -3.48 -6.98
C VAL A 134 9.14 -3.83 -5.76
N VAL A 135 7.93 -4.32 -5.96
CA VAL A 135 7.01 -4.56 -4.83
C VAL A 135 7.54 -5.64 -3.89
N LEU A 136 7.93 -6.81 -4.42
CA LEU A 136 8.47 -7.89 -3.59
C LEU A 136 9.81 -7.53 -2.94
N GLU A 137 10.72 -6.90 -3.69
CA GLU A 137 12.03 -6.51 -3.16
C GLU A 137 11.91 -5.43 -2.08
N ASP A 138 11.04 -4.45 -2.26
CA ASP A 138 10.77 -3.43 -1.25
C ASP A 138 10.07 -4.03 -0.01
N ALA A 139 9.15 -4.97 -0.18
CA ALA A 139 8.50 -5.65 0.93
C ALA A 139 9.50 -6.51 1.74
N LYS A 140 10.44 -7.19 1.07
CA LYS A 140 11.55 -7.92 1.74
C LYS A 140 12.47 -6.97 2.51
N LYS A 141 12.81 -5.81 1.94
CA LYS A 141 13.60 -4.79 2.65
C LYS A 141 12.83 -4.23 3.84
N ALA A 142 11.53 -3.98 3.70
CA ALA A 142 10.69 -3.57 4.81
C ALA A 142 10.67 -4.62 5.93
N GLU A 143 10.50 -5.90 5.60
CA GLU A 143 10.58 -7.00 6.56
C GLU A 143 11.89 -6.99 7.37
N SER A 144 13.03 -6.80 6.68
CA SER A 144 14.36 -6.87 7.30
C SER A 144 14.72 -5.65 8.16
N LEU A 145 14.13 -4.49 7.88
CA LEU A 145 14.50 -3.21 8.49
C LEU A 145 13.54 -2.73 9.58
N ILE A 146 12.27 -3.13 9.51
CA ILE A 146 11.25 -2.69 10.47
C ILE A 146 11.49 -3.31 11.84
N ASP A 147 11.53 -2.46 12.86
CA ASP A 147 11.66 -2.88 14.24
C ASP A 147 10.31 -3.34 14.79
N ARG A 148 10.21 -4.66 15.06
CA ARG A 148 8.98 -5.30 15.56
C ARG A 148 8.50 -4.76 16.90
N THR A 149 9.38 -4.15 17.69
CA THR A 149 9.06 -3.65 19.02
C THR A 149 8.39 -2.30 19.04
N LYS A 150 8.51 -1.54 17.94
CA LYS A 150 8.10 -0.12 17.87
C LYS A 150 6.66 0.12 17.39
N ASN A 151 6.03 -0.86 16.76
CA ASN A 151 4.72 -0.65 16.14
C ASN A 151 3.57 -1.29 16.95
N LYS A 152 3.53 -1.02 18.26
CA LYS A 152 2.50 -1.54 19.14
C LYS A 152 1.09 -1.03 18.83
N GLU A 153 0.99 0.19 18.29
CA GLU A 153 -0.28 0.86 18.00
C GLU A 153 -0.86 0.52 16.62
N ARG A 154 -0.19 -0.28 15.81
CA ARG A 154 -0.62 -0.71 14.46
C ARG A 154 -1.00 0.43 13.50
N LYS A 155 -0.55 1.64 13.78
CA LYS A 155 -0.80 2.84 12.93
C LYS A 155 0.20 2.98 11.79
N ARG A 156 1.19 2.10 11.73
CA ARG A 156 2.26 2.12 10.73
C ARG A 156 2.40 0.74 10.11
N ILE A 157 3.06 0.70 8.95
CA ILE A 157 3.39 -0.58 8.34
C ILE A 157 4.31 -1.37 9.29
N SER A 158 3.99 -2.63 9.48
CA SER A 158 4.73 -3.58 10.30
C SER A 158 5.34 -4.67 9.44
N VAL A 159 6.12 -5.54 10.05
CA VAL A 159 6.61 -6.76 9.37
C VAL A 159 5.44 -7.60 8.84
N TYR A 160 4.34 -7.69 9.58
CA TYR A 160 3.11 -8.37 9.10
C TYR A 160 2.49 -7.67 7.91
N GLY A 161 2.52 -6.33 7.87
CA GLY A 161 2.11 -5.56 6.69
C GLY A 161 2.99 -5.84 5.48
N ALA A 162 4.31 -5.96 5.67
CA ALA A 162 5.22 -6.35 4.61
C ALA A 162 4.93 -7.78 4.10
N TRP A 163 4.69 -8.73 4.99
CA TRP A 163 4.31 -10.09 4.60
C TRP A 163 2.95 -10.14 3.89
N ALA A 164 1.97 -9.34 4.33
CA ALA A 164 0.69 -9.23 3.65
C ALA A 164 0.85 -8.71 2.23
N ILE A 165 1.69 -7.67 2.02
CA ILE A 165 2.04 -7.17 0.68
C ILE A 165 2.69 -8.27 -0.17
N MET A 166 3.62 -9.06 0.40
CA MET A 166 4.27 -10.16 -0.32
C MET A 166 3.26 -11.26 -0.69
N ALA A 167 2.46 -11.72 0.26
CA ALA A 167 1.46 -12.78 0.01
C ALA A 167 0.48 -12.36 -1.09
N ASP A 168 -0.03 -11.14 -1.01
CA ASP A 168 -0.95 -10.58 -1.99
C ASP A 168 -0.29 -10.43 -3.37
N THR A 169 0.97 -9.98 -3.42
CA THR A 169 1.73 -9.89 -4.67
C THR A 169 1.94 -11.27 -5.30
N TYR A 170 2.28 -12.28 -4.52
CA TYR A 170 2.40 -13.65 -5.00
C TYR A 170 1.07 -14.20 -5.54
N MET A 171 -0.07 -13.85 -4.92
CA MET A 171 -1.39 -14.21 -5.43
C MET A 171 -1.64 -13.58 -6.82
N TRP A 172 -1.29 -12.31 -7.01
CA TRP A 172 -1.38 -11.62 -8.29
C TRP A 172 -0.49 -12.25 -9.37
N LEU A 173 0.70 -12.68 -8.99
CA LEU A 173 1.64 -13.37 -9.89
C LEU A 173 1.28 -14.84 -10.12
N LYS A 174 0.20 -15.35 -9.49
CA LYS A 174 -0.22 -16.76 -9.49
C LYS A 174 0.82 -17.73 -8.91
N GLU A 175 1.68 -17.21 -8.04
CA GLU A 175 2.70 -17.98 -7.32
C GLU A 175 2.13 -18.46 -5.98
N TYR A 176 1.07 -19.25 -6.04
CA TYR A 176 0.25 -19.66 -4.90
C TYR A 176 1.03 -20.36 -3.78
N SER A 177 2.05 -21.14 -4.13
CA SER A 177 2.89 -21.82 -3.14
C SER A 177 3.70 -20.82 -2.31
N LEU A 178 4.18 -19.73 -2.92
CA LEU A 178 4.92 -18.66 -2.19
C LEU A 178 3.98 -17.81 -1.35
N ALA A 179 2.77 -17.56 -1.82
CA ALA A 179 1.73 -16.90 -1.04
C ALA A 179 1.39 -17.70 0.21
N ASP A 180 1.15 -19.01 0.07
CA ASP A 180 0.85 -19.93 1.17
C ASP A 180 2.00 -19.97 2.20
N GLN A 181 3.24 -20.16 1.76
CA GLN A 181 4.43 -20.10 2.63
C GLN A 181 4.52 -18.80 3.43
N THR A 182 4.19 -17.66 2.79
CA THR A 182 4.24 -16.36 3.44
C THR A 182 3.13 -16.24 4.50
N ILE A 183 1.94 -16.74 4.22
CA ILE A 183 0.82 -16.77 5.16
C ILE A 183 1.11 -17.71 6.34
N GLU A 184 1.66 -18.91 6.08
CA GLU A 184 2.07 -19.84 7.13
C GLU A 184 3.17 -19.23 8.02
N LYS A 185 4.11 -18.49 7.44
CA LYS A 185 5.10 -17.71 8.20
C LYS A 185 4.44 -16.72 9.16
N MET A 186 3.38 -16.02 8.72
CA MET A 186 2.61 -15.12 9.59
C MET A 186 1.90 -15.88 10.71
N LYS A 187 1.22 -16.97 10.40
CA LYS A 187 0.46 -17.78 11.37
C LYS A 187 1.35 -18.40 12.45
N ASN A 188 2.55 -18.81 12.06
CA ASN A 188 3.51 -19.44 12.96
C ASN A 188 4.33 -18.43 13.80
N ASP A 189 4.19 -17.13 13.56
CA ASP A 189 4.86 -16.10 14.36
C ASP A 189 4.10 -15.91 15.69
N ALA A 190 4.77 -16.19 16.80
CA ALA A 190 4.17 -16.11 18.15
C ALA A 190 3.67 -14.71 18.53
N SER A 191 4.12 -13.68 17.85
CA SER A 191 3.67 -12.29 18.05
C SER A 191 2.49 -11.92 17.15
N PHE A 192 2.11 -12.80 16.22
CA PHE A 192 0.92 -12.61 15.40
C PHE A 192 -0.33 -12.88 16.22
N MET A 193 -1.35 -12.04 16.05
CA MET A 193 -2.60 -12.26 16.78
C MET A 193 -3.38 -13.42 16.17
N ALA A 194 -3.85 -14.30 17.05
CA ALA A 194 -4.80 -15.34 16.66
C ALA A 194 -6.06 -14.70 16.03
N LEU A 195 -6.68 -15.43 15.10
CA LEU A 195 -7.99 -15.06 14.59
C LEU A 195 -9.00 -15.03 15.76
N GLU A 196 -9.86 -14.01 15.75
CA GLU A 196 -10.93 -13.95 16.74
C GLU A 196 -11.94 -15.07 16.50
N THR A 197 -12.13 -15.92 17.48
CA THR A 197 -13.02 -17.08 17.40
C THR A 197 -14.39 -16.82 18.05
N ASP A 198 -14.49 -15.80 18.90
CA ASP A 198 -15.75 -15.41 19.51
C ASP A 198 -16.47 -14.34 18.67
N ILE A 199 -17.68 -14.67 18.24
CA ILE A 199 -18.45 -13.81 17.32
C ILE A 199 -18.88 -12.49 17.98
N SER A 200 -19.03 -12.44 19.30
CA SER A 200 -19.40 -11.21 20.01
C SER A 200 -18.22 -10.25 20.07
N THR A 201 -17.04 -10.75 20.31
CA THR A 201 -15.79 -9.98 20.27
C THR A 201 -15.47 -9.54 18.84
N TRP A 202 -15.68 -10.42 17.86
CA TRP A 202 -15.52 -10.07 16.44
C TRP A 202 -16.43 -8.89 16.04
N LYS A 203 -17.70 -8.91 16.42
CA LYS A 203 -18.63 -7.80 16.17
C LYS A 203 -18.20 -6.50 16.82
N LYS A 204 -17.64 -6.53 18.05
CA LYS A 204 -17.14 -5.35 18.74
C LYS A 204 -15.96 -4.69 18.03
N MET A 205 -15.12 -5.45 17.32
CA MET A 205 -14.01 -4.90 16.52
C MET A 205 -14.47 -3.87 15.46
N PHE A 206 -15.72 -3.96 15.03
CA PHE A 206 -16.29 -3.05 14.02
C PHE A 206 -17.25 -2.01 14.63
N ALA A 207 -17.67 -2.20 15.87
CA ALA A 207 -18.62 -1.34 16.57
C ALA A 207 -17.96 -0.32 17.49
N GLU A 208 -16.76 -0.59 17.96
CA GLU A 208 -16.01 0.35 18.79
C GLU A 208 -15.28 1.34 17.89
N GLU A 209 -15.58 2.63 18.06
CA GLU A 209 -14.79 3.70 17.44
C GLU A 209 -13.34 3.52 17.90
N LEU A 210 -12.43 3.50 16.95
CA LEU A 210 -10.99 3.55 17.19
C LEU A 210 -10.66 4.92 17.79
N ASN A 211 -10.77 5.04 19.12
CA ASN A 211 -10.34 6.20 19.89
C ASN A 211 -8.81 6.36 19.85
#